data_8ca86f79aaed43061c9de98252fbee3a
#
_entry.id   8ca86f79aaed43061c9de98252fbee3a
#
_cell.length_a   1.000
_cell.length_b   1.000
_cell.length_c   1.000
_cell.angle_alpha   90.00
_cell.angle_beta   90.00
_cell.angle_gamma   90.00
#
_symmetry.space_group_name_H-M   'P 1'
#
loop_
_entity.id
_entity.type
_entity.pdbx_description
1 polymer ?
#
loop_
_entity_poly.entity_id
_entity_poly.type
_entity_poly.pdbx_seq_one_letter_code
_entity_poly.pdbx_strand_id
1 'polypeptide(L)' 'MSKILLLEDDLSLINGLSFAFRKQGFELAVVRTLKEANELWGEGKYDLLVLDVSLPDGTGYEF' A
#
# COMPACT_ATOMS: atom_id res chain seq x y z
N MET A 1 -7.59 -2.97 15.19
CA MET A 1 -6.41 -2.34 14.62
C MET A 1 -6.68 -1.92 13.18
N SER A 2 -6.11 -0.79 12.78
CA SER A 2 -6.26 -0.33 11.41
C SER A 2 -5.43 -1.16 10.46
N LYS A 3 -5.96 -1.37 9.29
CA LYS A 3 -5.33 -2.14 8.23
C LYS A 3 -5.00 -1.22 7.06
N ILE A 4 -3.73 -1.21 6.66
CA ILE A 4 -3.24 -0.30 5.64
C ILE A 4 -2.80 -1.09 4.42
N LEU A 5 -3.22 -0.62 3.24
CA LEU A 5 -2.76 -1.17 1.97
C LEU A 5 -1.73 -0.20 1.38
N LEU A 6 -0.50 -0.67 1.20
CA LEU A 6 0.60 0.14 0.67
C LEU A 6 0.91 -0.30 -0.76
N LEU A 7 0.84 0.66 -1.67
CA LEU A 7 1.18 0.47 -3.08
C LEU A 7 2.53 1.13 -3.34
N GLU A 8 3.59 0.33 -3.45
CA GLU A 8 4.95 0.81 -3.56
C GLU A 8 5.84 -0.29 -4.15
N ASP A 9 6.77 0.04 -5.04
CA ASP A 9 7.70 -0.94 -5.59
C ASP A 9 9.16 -0.73 -5.15
N ASP A 10 9.46 0.31 -4.41
CA ASP A 10 10.80 0.53 -3.86
C ASP A 10 10.94 -0.22 -2.54
N LEU A 11 11.78 -1.25 -2.53
CA LEU A 11 11.96 -2.08 -1.33
C LEU A 11 12.47 -1.30 -0.12
N SER A 12 13.31 -0.30 -0.33
CA SER A 12 13.81 0.52 0.78
C SER A 12 12.68 1.30 1.43
N LEU A 13 11.80 1.89 0.63
CA LEU A 13 10.64 2.61 1.14
C LEU A 13 9.65 1.66 1.81
N ILE A 14 9.42 0.49 1.21
CA ILE A 14 8.53 -0.52 1.79
C ILE A 14 9.02 -0.90 3.19
N ASN A 15 10.31 -1.17 3.34
CA ASN A 15 10.88 -1.56 4.63
C ASN A 15 10.74 -0.46 5.66
N GLY A 16 11.05 0.78 5.29
CA GLY A 16 10.94 1.92 6.21
C GLY A 16 9.50 2.19 6.64
N LEU A 17 8.59 2.21 5.69
CA LEU A 17 7.18 2.46 5.97
C LEU A 17 6.55 1.32 6.75
N SER A 18 6.91 0.07 6.41
CA SER A 18 6.42 -1.10 7.14
C SER A 18 6.83 -1.05 8.61
N PHE A 19 8.08 -0.71 8.86
CA PHE A 19 8.58 -0.58 10.23
C PHE A 19 7.79 0.50 10.99
N ALA A 20 7.62 1.67 10.36
CA ALA A 20 6.93 2.79 11.00
C ALA A 20 5.47 2.46 11.33
N PHE A 21 4.75 1.87 10.38
CA PHE A 21 3.34 1.53 10.59
C PHE A 21 3.16 0.42 11.62
N ARG A 22 4.00 -0.61 11.56
CA ARG A 22 3.91 -1.71 12.52
C ARG A 22 4.23 -1.25 13.95
N LYS A 23 5.16 -0.32 14.08
CA LYS A 23 5.50 0.26 15.38
C LYS A 23 4.31 0.98 15.99
N GLN A 24 3.44 1.55 15.16
CA GLN A 24 2.22 2.22 15.61
C GLN A 24 1.05 1.25 15.83
N GLY A 25 1.25 -0.03 15.60
CA GLY A 25 0.21 -1.03 15.80
C GLY A 25 -0.69 -1.27 14.60
N PHE A 26 -0.32 -0.79 13.42
CA PHE A 26 -1.09 -1.03 12.20
C PHE A 26 -0.72 -2.36 11.54
N GLU A 27 -1.70 -2.99 10.90
CA GLU A 27 -1.44 -4.09 9.99
C GLU A 27 -1.18 -3.52 8.61
N LEU A 28 -0.21 -4.10 7.89
CA LEU A 28 0.20 -3.59 6.59
C LEU A 28 0.22 -4.71 5.56
N ALA A 29 -0.44 -4.49 4.44
CA ALA A 29 -0.30 -5.32 3.26
C ALA A 29 0.35 -4.49 2.16
N VAL A 30 1.31 -5.08 1.45
CA VAL A 30 2.07 -4.37 0.41
C VAL A 30 1.74 -4.97 -0.93
N VAL A 31 1.41 -4.12 -1.90
CA VAL A 31 1.23 -4.51 -3.30
C VAL A 31 2.13 -3.65 -4.17
N ARG A 32 2.41 -4.11 -5.37
CA ARG A 32 3.39 -3.46 -6.25
C ARG A 32 2.78 -2.94 -7.54
N THR A 33 1.51 -3.19 -7.77
CA THR A 33 0.82 -2.71 -8.98
C THR A 33 -0.56 -2.18 -8.62
N LEU A 34 -1.08 -1.29 -9.48
CA LEU A 34 -2.44 -0.76 -9.32
C LEU A 34 -3.48 -1.87 -9.41
N LYS A 35 -3.23 -2.86 -10.25
CA LYS A 35 -4.16 -3.99 -10.41
C LYS A 35 -4.34 -4.73 -9.09
N GLU A 36 -3.23 -5.07 -8.43
CA GLU A 36 -3.26 -5.74 -7.15
C GLU A 36 -3.96 -4.88 -6.09
N ALA A 37 -3.64 -3.59 -6.08
CA ALA A 37 -4.24 -2.65 -5.13
C ALA A 37 -5.75 -2.59 -5.30
N ASN A 38 -6.23 -2.50 -6.53
CA ASN A 38 -7.67 -2.47 -6.81
C ASN A 38 -8.36 -3.74 -6.34
N GLU A 39 -7.75 -4.89 -6.62
CA GLU A 39 -8.32 -6.17 -6.23
C GLU A 39 -8.47 -6.28 -4.71
N LEU A 40 -7.43 -5.93 -3.98
CA LEU A 40 -7.46 -6.01 -2.52
C LEU A 40 -8.33 -4.94 -1.89
N TRP A 41 -8.28 -3.72 -2.42
CA TRP A 41 -9.11 -2.63 -1.90
C TRP A 41 -10.60 -2.94 -2.06
N GLY A 42 -10.96 -3.57 -3.17
CA GLY A 42 -12.34 -3.97 -3.44
C GLY A 42 -12.90 -4.97 -2.44
N GLU A 43 -12.04 -5.67 -1.71
CA GLU A 43 -12.49 -6.60 -0.66
C GLU A 43 -13.03 -5.90 0.58
N GLY A 44 -12.77 -4.61 0.72
CA GLY A 44 -13.30 -3.81 1.82
C GLY A 44 -12.66 -4.07 3.18
N LYS A 45 -11.46 -4.65 3.20
CA LYS A 45 -10.78 -5.03 4.43
C LYS A 45 -9.77 -4.01 4.94
N TYR A 46 -9.56 -2.94 4.19
CA TYR A 46 -8.50 -1.97 4.49
C TYR A 46 -9.10 -0.62 4.87
N ASP A 47 -8.44 0.05 5.80
CA ASP A 47 -8.90 1.35 6.31
C ASP A 47 -8.23 2.52 5.61
N LEU A 48 -7.03 2.30 5.05
CA LEU A 48 -6.24 3.35 4.43
C LEU A 48 -5.45 2.80 3.26
N LEU A 49 -5.33 3.59 2.21
CA LEU A 49 -4.53 3.27 1.04
C LEU A 49 -3.42 4.31 0.91
N VAL A 50 -2.18 3.85 0.83
CA VAL A 50 -1.01 4.70 0.60
C VAL A 50 -0.45 4.40 -0.78
N LEU A 51 -0.36 5.42 -1.63
CA LEU A 51 0.05 5.29 -3.03
C LEU A 51 1.39 5.94 -3.30
N ASP A 52 2.19 5.29 -4.16
CA ASP A 52 3.36 5.89 -4.78
C ASP A 52 3.01 6.23 -6.23
N VAL A 53 3.32 7.45 -6.65
CA VAL A 53 2.98 7.94 -7.99
C VAL A 53 3.91 7.43 -9.09
N SER A 54 5.00 6.77 -8.75
CA SER A 54 6.00 6.28 -9.72
C SER A 54 5.85 4.79 -10.02
N LEU A 55 4.62 4.29 -10.09
CA LEU A 55 4.34 2.89 -10.29
C LEU A 55 4.53 2.46 -11.75
N PRO A 56 4.93 1.18 -11.97
CA PRO A 56 5.21 0.71 -13.32
C PRO A 56 3.98 0.55 -14.22
N ASP A 57 2.80 0.33 -13.67
CA ASP A 57 1.57 0.10 -14.46
C ASP A 57 0.59 1.27 -14.41
N GLY A 58 1.09 2.44 -14.02
CA GLY A 58 0.27 3.64 -13.96
C GLY A 58 0.76 4.58 -12.88
N THR A 59 0.01 5.62 -12.63
CA THR A 59 0.34 6.57 -11.57
C THR A 59 -0.68 6.46 -10.44
N GLY A 60 -0.31 6.97 -9.27
CA GLY A 60 -1.22 7.01 -8.14
C GLY A 60 -2.48 7.84 -8.42
N TYR A 61 -2.42 8.74 -9.37
CA TYR A 61 -3.56 9.59 -9.75
C TYR A 61 -4.68 8.82 -10.41
N GLU A 62 -4.37 7.68 -11.00
CA GLU A 62 -5.37 6.88 -11.74
C GLU A 62 -6.16 5.97 -10.81
N PHE A 63 -5.70 5.80 -9.62
CA PHE A 63 -6.37 4.95 -8.65
C PHE A 63 -7.63 5.62 -8.12
#